data_fef20c2b95e8563135056618b236fcd4
#
_entry.id   fef20c2b95e8563135056618b236fcd4
#
_cell.length_a   1.000
_cell.length_b   1.000
_cell.length_c   1.000
_cell.angle_alpha   90.00
_cell.angle_beta   90.00
_cell.angle_gamma   90.00
#
_symmetry.space_group_name_H-M   'P 1'
#
loop_
_entity.id
_entity.type
_entity.pdbx_description
1 polymer ?
#
loop_
_entity_poly.entity_id
_entity_poly.type
_entity_poly.pdbx_seq_one_letter_code
_entity_poly.pdbx_strand_id
1 'polypeptide(L)'
;MAKVASIPGSIGYVSLDVVDDTVNALKLEGVEATEANIKSGDYLLQRPFVMATKGEVSEQSKAVQDYFKYIESDKGQEVIKSVGLITVE
;
A
#
# COMPACT_ATOMS: atom_id res chain seq x y z
N MET A 1 10.29 -4.48 -11.65
CA MET A 1 11.09 -3.26 -11.87
C MET A 1 12.34 -3.49 -12.72
N ALA A 2 13.09 -4.55 -12.48
CA ALA A 2 14.36 -4.78 -13.19
C ALA A 2 14.22 -4.76 -14.71
N LYS A 3 13.17 -5.34 -15.25
CA LYS A 3 12.92 -5.34 -16.70
C LYS A 3 12.65 -3.94 -17.23
N VAL A 4 11.88 -3.14 -16.50
CA VAL A 4 11.60 -1.75 -16.89
C VAL A 4 12.89 -0.93 -16.87
N ALA A 5 13.72 -1.10 -15.85
CA ALA A 5 14.98 -0.41 -15.73
C ALA A 5 15.97 -0.75 -16.86
N SER A 6 15.92 -1.99 -17.37
CA SER A 6 16.88 -2.47 -18.39
C SER A 6 16.43 -2.31 -19.84
N ILE A 7 15.14 -2.06 -20.08
CA ILE A 7 14.58 -1.98 -21.43
C ILE A 7 14.11 -0.55 -21.70
N PRO A 8 14.85 0.23 -22.50
CA PRO A 8 14.43 1.60 -22.85
C PRO A 8 13.04 1.64 -23.48
N GLY A 9 12.23 2.61 -23.05
CA GLY A 9 10.87 2.79 -23.59
C GLY A 9 9.83 1.87 -22.99
N SER A 10 10.20 1.01 -22.03
CA SER A 10 9.23 0.13 -21.36
C SER A 10 8.46 0.84 -20.25
N ILE A 11 7.28 0.32 -19.93
CA ILE A 11 6.44 0.82 -18.86
C ILE A 11 5.88 -0.38 -18.08
N GLY A 12 5.68 -0.20 -16.79
CA GLY A 12 5.12 -1.23 -15.92
C GLY A 12 4.39 -0.62 -14.73
N TYR A 13 3.89 -1.47 -13.86
CA TYR A 13 3.25 -1.03 -12.62
C TYR A 13 3.70 -1.90 -11.45
N VAL A 14 3.83 -1.29 -10.29
CA VAL A 14 4.21 -1.94 -9.03
C VAL A 14 3.59 -1.19 -7.88
N SER A 15 3.60 -1.81 -6.70
CA SER A 15 3.21 -1.10 -5.48
C SER A 15 4.23 -0.02 -5.13
N LEU A 16 3.77 1.07 -4.54
CA LEU A 16 4.63 2.21 -4.20
C LEU A 16 5.80 1.82 -3.29
N ASP A 17 5.59 0.89 -2.38
CA ASP A 17 6.59 0.45 -1.41
C ASP A 17 7.83 -0.22 -2.04
N VAL A 18 7.75 -0.66 -3.29
CA VAL A 18 8.87 -1.31 -3.99
C VAL A 18 9.53 -0.41 -5.04
N VAL A 19 9.04 0.80 -5.25
CA VAL A 19 9.63 1.75 -6.18
C VAL A 19 10.95 2.26 -5.61
N ASP A 20 12.00 2.25 -6.43
CA ASP A 20 13.30 2.80 -6.08
C ASP A 20 13.81 3.73 -7.20
N ASP A 21 15.04 4.21 -7.08
CA ASP A 21 15.62 5.16 -8.00
C ASP A 21 16.11 4.57 -9.33
N THR A 22 15.94 3.25 -9.53
CA THR A 22 16.26 2.62 -10.83
C THR A 22 15.19 2.90 -11.88
N VAL A 23 14.00 3.34 -11.48
CA VAL A 23 12.89 3.67 -12.38
C VAL A 23 12.28 5.01 -11.97
N ASN A 24 11.53 5.61 -12.88
CA ASN A 24 10.80 6.84 -12.61
C ASN A 24 9.34 6.52 -12.33
N ALA A 25 8.82 7.00 -11.20
CA ALA A 25 7.39 6.94 -10.90
C ALA A 25 6.70 8.06 -11.69
N LEU A 26 5.74 7.68 -12.52
CA LEU A 26 5.03 8.64 -13.37
C LEU A 26 3.97 9.40 -12.58
N LYS A 27 3.77 10.66 -12.97
CA LYS A 27 2.62 11.43 -12.52
C LYS A 27 1.39 10.96 -13.27
N LEU A 28 0.26 10.90 -12.59
CA LEU A 28 -1.01 10.53 -13.19
C LEU A 28 -1.86 11.80 -13.27
N GLU A 29 -2.14 12.27 -14.48
CA GLU A 29 -2.83 13.54 -14.71
C GLU A 29 -2.17 14.72 -13.98
N GLY A 30 -0.83 14.72 -13.93
CA GLY A 30 -0.07 15.76 -13.25
C GLY A 30 0.07 15.56 -11.75
N VAL A 31 -0.48 14.50 -11.19
CA VAL A 31 -0.43 14.21 -9.75
C VAL A 31 0.67 13.20 -9.44
N GLU A 32 1.55 13.56 -8.53
CA GLU A 32 2.64 12.66 -8.11
C GLU A 32 2.13 11.52 -7.21
N ALA A 33 2.79 10.36 -7.29
CA ALA A 33 2.51 9.21 -6.45
C ALA A 33 3.10 9.42 -5.04
N THR A 34 2.54 10.32 -4.27
CA THR A 34 2.96 10.62 -2.89
C THR A 34 1.93 10.06 -1.91
N GLU A 35 2.37 9.88 -0.66
CA GLU A 35 1.47 9.43 0.41
C GLU A 35 0.26 10.36 0.54
N ALA A 36 0.48 11.68 0.53
CA ALA A 36 -0.59 12.65 0.65
C ALA A 36 -1.60 12.53 -0.50
N ASN A 37 -1.13 12.42 -1.74
CA ASN A 37 -1.99 12.33 -2.93
C ASN A 37 -2.74 11.01 -2.99
N ILE A 38 -2.14 9.94 -2.50
CA ILE A 38 -2.79 8.63 -2.44
C ILE A 38 -3.88 8.62 -1.37
N LYS A 39 -3.60 9.17 -0.19
CA LYS A 39 -4.60 9.28 0.89
C LYS A 39 -5.78 10.17 0.53
N SER A 40 -5.53 11.27 -0.18
CA SER A 40 -6.58 12.18 -0.61
C SER A 40 -7.43 11.65 -1.75
N GLY A 41 -6.94 10.63 -2.47
CA GLY A 41 -7.61 10.10 -3.65
C GLY A 41 -7.26 10.82 -4.94
N ASP A 42 -6.38 11.80 -4.90
CA ASP A 42 -5.96 12.55 -6.09
C ASP A 42 -5.16 11.70 -7.06
N TYR A 43 -4.36 10.76 -6.55
CA TYR A 43 -3.67 9.78 -7.38
C TYR A 43 -4.61 8.60 -7.63
N LEU A 44 -5.11 8.48 -8.85
CA LEU A 44 -6.22 7.58 -9.18
C LEU A 44 -5.85 6.09 -9.18
N LEU A 45 -4.60 5.73 -9.52
CA LEU A 45 -4.15 4.35 -9.49
C LEU A 45 -3.72 3.94 -8.09
N GLN A 46 -4.69 3.63 -7.27
CA GLN A 46 -4.46 3.13 -5.92
C GLN A 46 -5.38 1.95 -5.65
N ARG A 47 -4.96 1.08 -4.74
CA ARG A 47 -5.84 0.02 -4.26
C ARG A 47 -5.48 -0.34 -2.82
N PRO A 48 -6.49 -0.60 -1.99
CA PRO A 48 -6.26 -0.97 -0.61
C PRO A 48 -5.82 -2.44 -0.50
N PHE A 49 -5.05 -2.73 0.53
CA PHE A 49 -4.89 -4.09 1.02
C PHE A 49 -6.07 -4.38 1.92
N VAL A 50 -6.82 -5.41 1.60
CA VAL A 50 -8.05 -5.75 2.30
C VAL A 50 -7.89 -7.09 3.00
N MET A 51 -8.27 -7.15 4.26
CA MET A 51 -8.39 -8.40 4.98
C MET A 51 -9.87 -8.77 5.07
N ALA A 52 -10.18 -10.05 4.85
CA ALA A 52 -11.55 -10.52 4.83
C ALA A 52 -11.75 -11.66 5.81
N THR A 53 -12.89 -11.65 6.48
CA THR A 53 -13.33 -12.75 7.33
C THR A 53 -14.73 -13.17 6.91
N LYS A 54 -15.11 -14.39 7.23
CA LYS A 54 -16.47 -14.84 7.03
C LYS A 54 -17.29 -14.37 8.24
N GLY A 55 -18.09 -13.33 8.05
CA GLY A 55 -18.86 -12.69 9.12
C GLY A 55 -18.03 -11.63 9.87
N GLU A 56 -18.57 -11.19 11.00
CA GLU A 56 -17.94 -10.16 11.81
C GLU A 56 -16.64 -10.64 12.46
N VAL A 57 -15.70 -9.72 12.68
CA VAL A 57 -14.44 -10.03 13.37
C VAL A 57 -14.71 -10.56 14.78
N SER A 58 -15.72 -10.01 15.46
CA SER A 58 -16.13 -10.45 16.81
C SER A 58 -16.63 -11.91 16.86
N GLU A 59 -17.03 -12.47 15.74
CA GLU A 59 -17.49 -13.85 15.60
C GLU A 59 -16.35 -14.85 15.34
N GLN A 60 -15.14 -14.34 15.08
CA GLN A 60 -13.99 -15.17 14.74
C GLN A 60 -13.31 -15.72 16.00
N SER A 61 -12.37 -16.64 15.81
CA SER A 61 -11.59 -17.19 16.92
C SER A 61 -10.80 -16.08 17.62
N LYS A 62 -10.41 -16.33 18.88
CA LYS A 62 -9.61 -15.37 19.64
C LYS A 62 -8.30 -14.99 18.90
N ALA A 63 -7.65 -15.96 18.28
CA ALA A 63 -6.41 -15.72 17.52
C ALA A 63 -6.63 -14.73 16.38
N VAL A 64 -7.73 -14.86 15.63
CA VAL A 64 -8.07 -13.94 14.54
C VAL A 64 -8.39 -12.55 15.09
N GLN A 65 -9.18 -12.47 16.16
CA GLN A 65 -9.51 -11.19 16.80
C GLN A 65 -8.26 -10.47 17.30
N ASP A 66 -7.34 -11.19 17.94
CA ASP A 66 -6.09 -10.64 18.45
C ASP A 66 -5.19 -10.13 17.31
N TYR A 67 -5.16 -10.81 16.17
CA TYR A 67 -4.42 -10.39 14.99
C TYR A 67 -4.94 -9.04 14.47
N PHE A 68 -6.27 -8.90 14.33
CA PHE A 68 -6.86 -7.63 13.91
C PHE A 68 -6.59 -6.50 14.90
N LYS A 69 -6.67 -6.78 16.19
CA LYS A 69 -6.34 -5.80 17.23
C LYS A 69 -4.89 -5.34 17.14
N TYR A 70 -3.97 -6.25 16.89
CA TYR A 70 -2.56 -5.90 16.72
C TYR A 70 -2.35 -4.99 15.53
N ILE A 71 -2.97 -5.31 14.39
CA ILE A 71 -2.85 -4.49 13.17
C ILE A 71 -3.38 -3.08 13.40
N GLU A 72 -4.49 -2.94 14.13
CA GLU A 72 -5.09 -1.64 14.45
C GLU A 72 -4.35 -0.89 15.55
N SER A 73 -3.47 -1.55 16.30
CA SER A 73 -2.69 -0.92 17.36
C SER A 73 -1.64 0.02 16.79
N ASP A 74 -1.13 0.94 17.63
CA ASP A 74 -0.07 1.87 17.23
C ASP A 74 1.16 1.11 16.70
N LYS A 75 1.52 0.01 17.36
CA LYS A 75 2.67 -0.80 16.95
C LYS A 75 2.45 -1.48 15.59
N GLY A 76 1.25 -1.99 15.34
CA GLY A 76 0.86 -2.56 14.05
C GLY A 76 0.92 -1.51 12.94
N GLN A 77 0.44 -0.30 13.20
CA GLN A 77 0.51 0.79 12.25
C GLN A 77 1.96 1.20 11.95
N GLU A 78 2.84 1.20 12.96
CA GLU A 78 4.27 1.46 12.75
C GLU A 78 4.91 0.41 11.84
N VAL A 79 4.56 -0.86 11.99
CA VAL A 79 5.07 -1.94 11.13
C VAL A 79 4.62 -1.72 9.69
N ILE A 80 3.36 -1.37 9.47
CA ILE A 80 2.83 -1.08 8.13
C ILE A 80 3.61 0.07 7.49
N LYS A 81 3.83 1.15 8.22
CA LYS A 81 4.61 2.28 7.72
C LYS A 81 6.06 1.91 7.44
N SER A 82 6.66 1.05 8.26
CA SER A 82 8.07 0.67 8.14
C SER A 82 8.39 -0.06 6.84
N VAL A 83 7.41 -0.73 6.24
CA VAL A 83 7.59 -1.42 4.95
C VAL A 83 7.16 -0.56 3.76
N GLY A 84 6.87 0.72 3.99
CA GLY A 84 6.54 1.67 2.92
C GLY A 84 5.07 1.70 2.51
N LEU A 85 4.21 1.02 3.22
CA LEU A 85 2.77 1.05 2.96
C LEU A 85 2.12 2.27 3.63
N ILE A 86 0.96 2.65 3.12
CA ILE A 86 0.23 3.83 3.59
C ILE A 86 -0.92 3.37 4.48
N THR A 87 -0.98 3.88 5.70
CA THR A 87 -2.06 3.58 6.63
C THR A 87 -3.33 4.32 6.23
N VAL A 88 -4.49 3.76 6.58
CA VAL A 88 -5.79 4.36 6.21
C VAL A 88 -6.23 5.51 7.11
N GLU A 89 -5.46 5.80 8.14
CA GLU A 89 -5.74 6.91 9.06
C GLU A 89 -4.91 8.15 8.79
#